data_ce735c4d742d6485773eb539fff058e4
#
_entry.id   ce735c4d742d6485773eb539fff058e4
#
_cell.length_a   1.000
_cell.length_b   1.000
_cell.length_c   1.000
_cell.angle_alpha   90.00
_cell.angle_beta   90.00
_cell.angle_gamma   90.00
#
_symmetry.space_group_name_H-M   'P 1'
#
loop_
_entity.id
_entity.type
_entity.pdbx_description
1 polymer ?
#
loop_
_entity_poly.entity_id
_entity_poly.type
_entity_poly.pdbx_seq_one_letter_code
_entity_poly.pdbx_strand_id
1 'polypeptide(L)'
;MSYKLSGLNPKQETLLNDGKLLPLMEEFYTIQGEGFNTGKAAYFIRIGGCDVGCHWCDVKESWDASLHPLTTSEKIIENVLESKTPAVVVTGGEPLIYNLVFLTGLLKQHNIQTYIETSGAYPLSGNWDWICLSPKKTMLPKEENYLAAHELKIIVFNKHDFIWAEEQAAKVSKDCFLYLQPEWSKRNEITPLIVEYVKQNPRWMISLQTHKYIDIP
;
A
#
# COMPACT_ATOMS: atom_id res chain seq x y z
N MET A 1 17.09 -6.82 7.88
CA MET A 1 17.00 -8.27 7.56
C MET A 1 16.18 -8.37 6.28
N SER A 2 16.63 -9.07 5.24
CA SER A 2 15.82 -9.29 4.05
C SER A 2 14.81 -10.40 4.35
N TYR A 3 13.54 -10.15 4.08
CA TYR A 3 12.49 -11.17 4.09
C TYR A 3 12.91 -12.29 3.12
N LYS A 4 12.99 -13.54 3.59
CA LYS A 4 13.40 -14.67 2.76
C LYS A 4 12.27 -15.66 2.66
N LEU A 5 11.79 -15.88 1.44
CA LEU A 5 10.97 -17.04 1.11
C LEU A 5 11.84 -18.30 1.20
N SER A 6 11.44 -19.27 2.00
CA SER A 6 12.13 -20.56 2.11
C SER A 6 11.69 -21.51 1.01
N GLY A 7 12.59 -22.44 0.62
CA GLY A 7 12.26 -23.52 -0.33
C GLY A 7 12.36 -23.16 -1.82
N LEU A 8 12.86 -21.99 -2.16
CA LEU A 8 13.10 -21.61 -3.55
C LEU A 8 14.35 -22.30 -4.11
N ASN A 9 14.30 -22.67 -5.38
CA ASN A 9 15.52 -23.05 -6.11
C ASN A 9 16.29 -21.79 -6.55
N PRO A 10 17.60 -21.89 -6.92
CA PRO A 10 18.43 -20.74 -7.25
C PRO A 10 17.89 -19.87 -8.42
N LYS A 11 17.18 -20.48 -9.38
CA LYS A 11 16.56 -19.74 -10.49
C LYS A 11 15.38 -18.90 -9.99
N GLN A 12 14.55 -19.46 -9.11
CA GLN A 12 13.43 -18.75 -8.51
C GLN A 12 13.91 -17.59 -7.61
N GLU A 13 14.97 -17.80 -6.82
CA GLU A 13 15.59 -16.74 -6.01
C GLU A 13 16.08 -15.57 -6.88
N THR A 14 16.74 -15.87 -8.00
CA THR A 14 17.18 -14.84 -8.96
C THR A 14 15.99 -14.07 -9.52
N LEU A 15 14.96 -14.77 -10.00
CA LEU A 15 13.77 -14.12 -10.56
C LEU A 15 13.00 -13.28 -9.52
N LEU A 16 12.94 -13.72 -8.27
CA LEU A 16 12.33 -12.98 -7.17
C LEU A 16 13.13 -11.69 -6.87
N ASN A 17 14.46 -11.79 -6.77
CA ASN A 17 15.33 -10.65 -6.52
C ASN A 17 15.28 -9.62 -7.66
N ASP A 18 15.12 -10.08 -8.90
CA ASP A 18 14.94 -9.23 -10.09
C ASP A 18 13.53 -8.65 -10.21
N GLY A 19 12.59 -9.02 -9.35
CA GLY A 19 11.18 -8.60 -9.44
C GLY A 19 10.40 -9.19 -10.60
N LYS A 20 10.91 -10.29 -11.19
CA LYS A 20 10.26 -11.03 -12.28
C LYS A 20 9.34 -12.13 -11.80
N LEU A 21 9.42 -12.47 -10.52
CA LEU A 21 8.60 -13.47 -9.87
C LEU A 21 8.15 -12.91 -8.52
N LEU A 22 6.85 -12.93 -8.24
CA LEU A 22 6.27 -12.34 -7.03
C LEU A 22 5.27 -13.32 -6.41
N PRO A 23 5.18 -13.40 -5.06
CA PRO A 23 4.13 -14.18 -4.40
C PRO A 23 2.79 -13.43 -4.51
N LEU A 24 2.00 -13.75 -5.50
CA LEU A 24 0.71 -13.11 -5.78
C LEU A 24 -0.37 -13.68 -4.88
N MET A 25 -0.87 -12.88 -3.94
CA MET A 25 -1.98 -13.30 -3.07
C MET A 25 -3.31 -13.24 -3.83
N GLU A 26 -3.59 -12.10 -4.44
CA GLU A 26 -4.81 -11.87 -5.23
C GLU A 26 -4.63 -10.71 -6.19
N GLU A 27 -5.46 -10.67 -7.20
CA GLU A 27 -5.56 -9.54 -8.12
C GLU A 27 -7.00 -9.39 -8.59
N PHE A 28 -7.47 -8.15 -8.72
CA PHE A 28 -8.85 -7.86 -9.09
C PHE A 28 -9.03 -6.43 -9.60
N TYR A 29 -10.03 -6.21 -10.45
CA TYR A 29 -10.42 -4.89 -10.94
C TYR A 29 -11.59 -4.37 -10.12
N THR A 30 -11.41 -3.20 -9.49
CA THR A 30 -12.41 -2.59 -8.62
C THR A 30 -12.27 -1.06 -8.58
N ILE A 31 -12.75 -0.43 -7.51
CA ILE A 31 -12.64 1.01 -7.25
C ILE A 31 -11.75 1.23 -6.03
N GLN A 32 -10.76 2.13 -6.13
CA GLN A 32 -9.98 2.54 -4.97
C GLN A 32 -10.91 3.12 -3.89
N GLY A 33 -10.88 2.52 -2.71
CA GLY A 33 -11.77 2.88 -1.60
C GLY A 33 -11.15 3.82 -0.57
N GLU A 34 -9.87 4.22 -0.72
CA GLU A 34 -9.12 4.95 0.30
C GLU A 34 -8.33 6.13 -0.30
N GLY A 35 -8.07 7.15 0.55
CA GLY A 35 -7.18 8.26 0.25
C GLY A 35 -7.57 9.12 -0.95
N PHE A 36 -6.56 9.72 -1.57
CA PHE A 36 -6.75 10.69 -2.66
C PHE A 36 -7.43 10.12 -3.90
N ASN A 37 -7.17 8.87 -4.20
CA ASN A 37 -7.70 8.22 -5.40
C ASN A 37 -9.05 7.52 -5.17
N THR A 38 -9.70 7.74 -4.03
CA THR A 38 -11.03 7.18 -3.72
C THR A 38 -12.03 7.46 -4.84
N GLY A 39 -12.77 6.42 -5.24
CA GLY A 39 -13.78 6.48 -6.30
C GLY A 39 -13.24 6.23 -7.72
N LYS A 40 -11.92 6.14 -7.90
CA LYS A 40 -11.32 5.85 -9.21
C LYS A 40 -11.22 4.34 -9.45
N ALA A 41 -11.53 3.92 -10.67
CA ALA A 41 -11.34 2.53 -11.08
C ALA A 41 -9.85 2.20 -11.16
N ALA A 42 -9.45 1.04 -10.60
CA ALA A 42 -8.08 0.56 -10.61
C ALA A 42 -8.01 -0.98 -10.52
N TYR A 43 -6.96 -1.54 -11.03
CA TYR A 43 -6.64 -2.96 -10.88
C TYR A 43 -5.70 -3.12 -9.68
N PHE A 44 -6.10 -3.94 -8.73
CA PHE A 44 -5.32 -4.19 -7.53
C PHE A 44 -4.45 -5.43 -7.70
N ILE A 45 -3.19 -5.32 -7.32
CA ILE A 45 -2.22 -6.42 -7.24
C ILE A 45 -1.79 -6.51 -5.78
N ARG A 46 -2.23 -7.54 -5.08
CA ARG A 46 -1.87 -7.80 -3.69
C ARG A 46 -0.77 -8.83 -3.60
N ILE A 47 0.41 -8.39 -3.16
CA ILE A 47 1.62 -9.23 -3.01
C ILE A 47 1.67 -9.78 -1.59
N GLY A 48 1.92 -11.08 -1.43
CA GLY A 48 2.10 -11.72 -0.13
C GLY A 48 3.48 -11.45 0.47
N GLY A 49 3.57 -11.51 1.79
CA GLY A 49 4.76 -11.26 2.58
C GLY A 49 4.69 -9.95 3.36
N CYS A 50 4.76 -10.03 4.69
CA CYS A 50 4.82 -8.85 5.57
C CYS A 50 5.42 -9.22 6.92
N ASP A 51 6.40 -8.46 7.38
CA ASP A 51 7.01 -8.60 8.70
C ASP A 51 6.81 -7.35 9.58
N VAL A 52 5.97 -6.41 9.13
CA VAL A 52 5.66 -5.17 9.84
C VAL A 52 4.89 -5.41 11.14
N GLY A 53 4.04 -6.46 11.20
CA GLY A 53 3.45 -6.96 12.43
C GLY A 53 2.36 -6.06 13.05
N CYS A 54 1.51 -5.43 12.25
CA CYS A 54 0.40 -4.61 12.73
C CYS A 54 -0.65 -5.48 13.46
N HIS A 55 -0.89 -5.26 14.76
CA HIS A 55 -1.87 -6.06 15.52
C HIS A 55 -3.31 -5.95 14.99
N TRP A 56 -3.66 -4.81 14.38
CA TRP A 56 -4.97 -4.51 13.80
C TRP A 56 -5.03 -4.72 12.28
N CYS A 57 -4.07 -5.46 11.70
CA CYS A 57 -4.07 -5.76 10.27
C CYS A 57 -5.36 -6.49 9.88
N ASP A 58 -6.02 -6.01 8.85
CA ASP A 58 -7.26 -6.58 8.29
C ASP A 58 -7.01 -7.64 7.21
N VAL A 59 -5.74 -7.84 6.80
CA VAL A 59 -5.32 -8.83 5.78
C VAL A 59 -4.13 -9.65 6.32
N LYS A 60 -4.30 -10.34 7.44
CA LYS A 60 -3.22 -11.15 8.06
C LYS A 60 -2.78 -12.32 7.20
N GLU A 61 -3.63 -12.79 6.31
CA GLU A 61 -3.35 -13.84 5.33
C GLU A 61 -2.20 -13.45 4.39
N SER A 62 -1.97 -12.13 4.21
CA SER A 62 -0.86 -11.62 3.40
C SER A 62 0.52 -11.74 4.07
N TRP A 63 0.61 -12.09 5.36
CA TRP A 63 1.88 -12.04 6.09
C TRP A 63 2.86 -13.13 5.64
N ASP A 64 2.36 -14.33 5.37
CA ASP A 64 3.17 -15.47 4.95
C ASP A 64 3.17 -15.60 3.42
N ALA A 65 4.24 -15.14 2.79
CA ALA A 65 4.39 -15.21 1.33
C ALA A 65 4.41 -16.66 0.80
N SER A 66 4.76 -17.66 1.63
CA SER A 66 4.82 -19.06 1.20
C SER A 66 3.44 -19.67 0.93
N LEU A 67 2.38 -19.03 1.42
CA LEU A 67 0.99 -19.44 1.18
C LEU A 67 0.46 -19.00 -0.20
N HIS A 68 1.20 -18.15 -0.92
CA HIS A 68 0.75 -17.53 -2.16
C HIS A 68 1.55 -18.03 -3.36
N PRO A 69 0.89 -18.26 -4.51
CA PRO A 69 1.56 -18.77 -5.70
C PRO A 69 2.60 -17.77 -6.22
N LEU A 70 3.77 -18.28 -6.57
CA LEU A 70 4.78 -17.50 -7.27
C LEU A 70 4.32 -17.27 -8.71
N THR A 71 4.00 -16.04 -9.05
CA THR A 71 3.49 -15.63 -10.36
C THR A 71 4.49 -14.73 -11.05
N THR A 72 4.72 -14.91 -12.34
CA THR A 72 5.63 -14.04 -13.08
C THR A 72 5.00 -12.66 -13.30
N SER A 73 5.83 -11.62 -13.28
CA SER A 73 5.36 -10.25 -13.54
C SER A 73 4.71 -10.11 -14.90
N GLU A 74 5.19 -10.85 -15.92
CA GLU A 74 4.59 -10.89 -17.25
C GLU A 74 3.14 -11.43 -17.20
N LYS A 75 2.90 -12.51 -16.41
CA LYS A 75 1.54 -13.06 -16.28
C LYS A 75 0.61 -12.08 -15.56
N ILE A 76 1.09 -11.38 -14.53
CA ILE A 76 0.33 -10.32 -13.85
C ILE A 76 -0.05 -9.22 -14.88
N ILE A 77 0.90 -8.80 -15.72
CA ILE A 77 0.63 -7.78 -16.74
C ILE A 77 -0.40 -8.25 -17.78
N GLU A 78 -0.35 -9.51 -18.22
CA GLU A 78 -1.39 -10.05 -19.10
C GLU A 78 -2.80 -9.87 -18.50
N ASN A 79 -2.98 -10.23 -17.24
CA ASN A 79 -4.26 -10.12 -16.53
C ASN A 79 -4.69 -8.64 -16.37
N VAL A 80 -3.74 -7.75 -16.06
CA VAL A 80 -3.98 -6.30 -16.00
C VAL A 80 -4.49 -5.77 -17.34
N LEU A 81 -3.84 -6.15 -18.46
CA LEU A 81 -4.21 -5.68 -19.80
C LEU A 81 -5.60 -6.17 -20.22
N GLU A 82 -5.99 -7.38 -19.84
CA GLU A 82 -7.33 -7.91 -20.10
C GLU A 82 -8.42 -7.06 -19.43
N SER A 83 -8.14 -6.47 -18.26
CA SER A 83 -9.08 -5.62 -17.52
C SER A 83 -9.32 -4.25 -18.16
N LYS A 84 -8.42 -3.80 -19.07
CA LYS A 84 -8.42 -2.46 -19.68
C LYS A 84 -8.40 -1.32 -18.65
N THR A 85 -7.78 -1.56 -17.50
CA THR A 85 -7.69 -0.57 -16.43
C THR A 85 -6.83 0.63 -16.80
N PRO A 86 -7.17 1.86 -16.35
CA PRO A 86 -6.29 3.02 -16.52
C PRO A 86 -5.16 3.07 -15.49
N ALA A 87 -5.30 2.35 -14.37
CA ALA A 87 -4.37 2.42 -13.24
C ALA A 87 -4.26 1.08 -12.51
N VAL A 88 -3.09 0.84 -11.93
CA VAL A 88 -2.80 -0.30 -11.05
C VAL A 88 -2.44 0.22 -9.67
N VAL A 89 -2.99 -0.41 -8.63
CA VAL A 89 -2.58 -0.24 -7.23
C VAL A 89 -1.84 -1.49 -6.78
N VAL A 90 -0.55 -1.36 -6.52
CA VAL A 90 0.24 -2.42 -5.90
C VAL A 90 0.15 -2.27 -4.39
N THR A 91 -0.31 -3.31 -3.74
CA THR A 91 -0.51 -3.38 -2.29
C THR A 91 -0.14 -4.78 -1.79
N GLY A 92 -0.55 -5.15 -0.59
CA GLY A 92 -0.37 -6.52 -0.14
C GLY A 92 -0.19 -6.63 1.35
N GLY A 93 0.81 -7.43 1.76
CA GLY A 93 1.47 -7.33 3.03
C GLY A 93 2.29 -6.04 3.06
N GLU A 94 3.58 -6.15 2.72
CA GLU A 94 4.43 -4.97 2.45
C GLU A 94 5.09 -5.13 1.07
N PRO A 95 4.62 -4.43 0.04
CA PRO A 95 5.09 -4.65 -1.33
C PRO A 95 6.56 -4.27 -1.53
N LEU A 96 7.11 -3.31 -0.79
CA LEU A 96 8.51 -2.89 -0.90
C LEU A 96 9.52 -3.91 -0.35
N ILE A 97 9.07 -5.04 0.21
CA ILE A 97 9.94 -6.19 0.46
C ILE A 97 10.58 -6.68 -0.84
N TYR A 98 9.89 -6.52 -1.96
CA TYR A 98 10.30 -6.98 -3.28
C TYR A 98 10.81 -5.84 -4.17
N ASN A 99 11.64 -6.20 -5.15
CA ASN A 99 12.03 -5.28 -6.20
C ASN A 99 10.87 -5.13 -7.21
N LEU A 100 10.30 -3.94 -7.29
CA LEU A 100 9.15 -3.67 -8.16
C LEU A 100 9.49 -2.91 -9.46
N VAL A 101 10.79 -2.74 -9.74
CA VAL A 101 11.25 -2.03 -10.94
C VAL A 101 10.78 -2.72 -12.22
N PHE A 102 10.88 -4.05 -12.28
CA PHE A 102 10.49 -4.81 -13.47
C PHE A 102 8.97 -4.73 -13.71
N LEU A 103 8.14 -5.01 -12.70
CA LEU A 103 6.68 -4.93 -12.78
C LEU A 103 6.21 -3.54 -13.21
N THR A 104 6.70 -2.50 -12.52
CA THR A 104 6.30 -1.11 -12.85
C THR A 104 6.81 -0.66 -14.20
N GLY A 105 7.99 -1.12 -14.62
CA GLY A 105 8.53 -0.88 -15.95
C GLY A 105 7.63 -1.42 -17.07
N LEU A 106 7.09 -2.63 -16.89
CA LEU A 106 6.12 -3.21 -17.84
C LEU A 106 4.81 -2.42 -17.86
N LEU A 107 4.26 -2.04 -16.70
CA LEU A 107 3.05 -1.20 -16.62
C LEU A 107 3.24 0.13 -17.37
N LYS A 108 4.39 0.78 -17.19
CA LYS A 108 4.72 2.05 -17.88
C LYS A 108 4.81 1.90 -19.40
N GLN A 109 5.34 0.77 -19.90
CA GLN A 109 5.36 0.49 -21.35
C GLN A 109 3.96 0.45 -21.96
N HIS A 110 2.95 0.11 -21.17
CA HIS A 110 1.54 0.08 -21.59
C HIS A 110 0.76 1.35 -21.22
N ASN A 111 1.45 2.43 -20.76
CA ASN A 111 0.85 3.70 -20.33
C ASN A 111 -0.17 3.56 -19.19
N ILE A 112 0.00 2.56 -18.32
CA ILE A 112 -0.82 2.34 -17.13
C ILE A 112 -0.25 3.14 -15.97
N GLN A 113 -1.09 3.89 -15.27
CA GLN A 113 -0.68 4.61 -14.06
C GLN A 113 -0.38 3.62 -12.94
N THR A 114 0.67 3.89 -12.18
CA THR A 114 1.18 3.01 -11.12
C THR A 114 1.06 3.68 -9.76
N TYR A 115 0.30 3.07 -8.87
CA TYR A 115 0.12 3.51 -7.49
C TYR A 115 0.62 2.44 -6.53
N ILE A 116 1.15 2.85 -5.38
CA ILE A 116 1.57 1.94 -4.31
C ILE A 116 0.95 2.33 -2.98
N GLU A 117 0.51 1.32 -2.23
CA GLU A 117 0.14 1.39 -0.82
C GLU A 117 1.22 0.68 -0.01
N THR A 118 1.99 1.42 0.80
CA THR A 118 3.12 0.85 1.55
C THR A 118 3.24 1.43 2.95
N SER A 119 3.78 0.64 3.87
CA SER A 119 4.23 1.15 5.17
C SER A 119 5.52 1.97 5.06
N GLY A 120 6.26 1.84 3.95
CA GLY A 120 7.54 2.48 3.72
C GLY A 120 8.70 1.91 4.52
N ALA A 121 8.55 0.76 5.16
CA ALA A 121 9.56 0.15 6.01
C ALA A 121 10.81 -0.33 5.25
N TYR A 122 10.69 -0.54 3.94
CA TYR A 122 11.74 -0.99 3.04
C TYR A 122 12.16 0.09 2.05
N PRO A 123 13.35 -0.03 1.42
CA PRO A 123 13.78 0.91 0.40
C PRO A 123 12.80 1.01 -0.76
N LEU A 124 12.61 2.23 -1.27
CA LEU A 124 11.72 2.47 -2.38
C LEU A 124 12.26 1.81 -3.66
N SER A 125 11.43 0.99 -4.29
CA SER A 125 11.72 0.39 -5.58
C SER A 125 10.52 0.55 -6.52
N GLY A 126 10.77 0.60 -7.84
CA GLY A 126 9.72 0.79 -8.86
C GLY A 126 9.53 2.25 -9.27
N ASN A 127 8.72 2.44 -10.33
CA ASN A 127 8.39 3.74 -10.93
C ASN A 127 6.92 4.06 -10.64
N TRP A 128 6.66 5.03 -9.77
CA TRP A 128 5.33 5.33 -9.24
C TRP A 128 4.83 6.69 -9.69
N ASP A 129 3.55 6.76 -10.14
CA ASP A 129 2.82 8.01 -10.34
C ASP A 129 2.19 8.49 -9.03
N TRP A 130 1.90 7.56 -8.09
CA TRP A 130 1.35 7.89 -6.79
C TRP A 130 1.89 6.96 -5.71
N ILE A 131 2.37 7.55 -4.62
CA ILE A 131 2.88 6.83 -3.45
C ILE A 131 2.01 7.22 -2.24
N CYS A 132 1.20 6.28 -1.77
CA CYS A 132 0.51 6.36 -0.48
C CYS A 132 1.40 5.74 0.59
N LEU A 133 1.97 6.57 1.44
CA LEU A 133 2.75 6.16 2.60
C LEU A 133 1.84 6.03 3.82
N SER A 134 1.74 4.82 4.37
CA SER A 134 0.98 4.54 5.58
C SER A 134 1.88 4.02 6.71
N PRO A 135 2.61 4.90 7.42
CA PRO A 135 3.58 4.53 8.45
C PRO A 135 3.02 3.63 9.54
N LYS A 136 3.84 2.73 10.06
CA LYS A 136 3.49 1.84 11.17
C LYS A 136 4.48 2.03 12.34
N LYS A 137 3.97 2.05 13.57
CA LYS A 137 4.79 2.26 14.79
C LYS A 137 5.76 1.11 15.04
N THR A 138 5.41 -0.10 14.59
CA THR A 138 6.22 -1.31 14.75
C THR A 138 7.47 -1.32 13.88
N MET A 139 7.40 -0.68 12.71
CA MET A 139 8.53 -0.57 11.78
C MET A 139 8.41 0.75 11.00
N LEU A 140 9.25 1.71 11.36
CA LEU A 140 9.18 3.07 10.80
C LEU A 140 9.63 3.09 9.32
N PRO A 141 9.05 3.99 8.51
CA PRO A 141 9.48 4.22 7.14
C PRO A 141 10.96 4.62 7.02
N LYS A 142 11.55 4.26 5.88
CA LYS A 142 12.83 4.84 5.47
C LYS A 142 12.64 6.32 5.11
N GLU A 143 13.68 7.13 5.30
CA GLU A 143 13.65 8.58 5.04
C GLU A 143 13.21 8.90 3.61
N GLU A 144 13.74 8.16 2.64
CA GLU A 144 13.41 8.32 1.22
C GLU A 144 11.92 8.15 0.91
N ASN A 145 11.21 7.29 1.64
CA ASN A 145 9.77 7.07 1.47
C ASN A 145 8.95 8.27 1.96
N TYR A 146 9.39 8.95 3.03
CA TYR A 146 8.76 10.20 3.45
C TYR A 146 8.92 11.30 2.40
N LEU A 147 10.11 11.41 1.81
CA LEU A 147 10.42 12.44 0.82
C LEU A 147 9.69 12.20 -0.51
N ALA A 148 9.47 10.93 -0.86
CA ALA A 148 8.80 10.54 -2.10
C ALA A 148 7.26 10.46 -1.98
N ALA A 149 6.70 10.52 -0.77
CA ALA A 149 5.27 10.35 -0.55
C ALA A 149 4.45 11.47 -1.19
N HIS A 150 3.44 11.09 -1.98
CA HIS A 150 2.41 12.01 -2.49
C HIS A 150 1.27 12.13 -1.48
N GLU A 151 1.03 11.07 -0.71
CA GLU A 151 -0.01 10.96 0.28
C GLU A 151 0.54 10.29 1.55
N LEU A 152 0.27 10.88 2.70
CA LEU A 152 0.51 10.31 4.03
C LEU A 152 -0.83 9.90 4.63
N LYS A 153 -1.05 8.61 4.82
CA LYS A 153 -2.29 8.07 5.38
C LYS A 153 -2.03 7.43 6.75
N ILE A 154 -2.50 8.08 7.80
CA ILE A 154 -2.34 7.62 9.18
C ILE A 154 -3.58 6.86 9.65
N ILE A 155 -3.39 5.61 10.05
CA ILE A 155 -4.46 4.83 10.68
C ILE A 155 -4.57 5.25 12.15
N VAL A 156 -5.76 5.70 12.54
CA VAL A 156 -6.08 6.17 13.90
C VAL A 156 -6.84 5.07 14.63
N PHE A 157 -6.21 4.49 15.65
CA PHE A 157 -6.81 3.48 16.53
C PHE A 157 -7.26 4.09 17.85
N ASN A 158 -6.57 5.14 18.32
CA ASN A 158 -6.89 5.86 19.55
C ASN A 158 -6.42 7.32 19.49
N LYS A 159 -6.76 8.13 20.53
CA LYS A 159 -6.47 9.57 20.59
C LYS A 159 -4.97 9.93 20.53
N HIS A 160 -4.08 9.04 20.96
CA HIS A 160 -2.64 9.29 20.92
C HIS A 160 -2.09 9.24 19.48
N ASP A 161 -2.83 8.65 18.56
CA ASP A 161 -2.42 8.57 17.16
C ASP A 161 -2.47 9.92 16.44
N PHE A 162 -3.20 10.92 16.94
CA PHE A 162 -3.16 12.29 16.42
C PHE A 162 -1.80 12.95 16.67
N ILE A 163 -1.19 12.75 17.84
CA ILE A 163 0.16 13.26 18.13
C ILE A 163 1.16 12.61 17.19
N TRP A 164 1.07 11.29 17.06
CA TRP A 164 1.95 10.55 16.16
C TRP A 164 1.75 10.93 14.69
N ALA A 165 0.52 11.24 14.27
CA ALA A 165 0.21 11.73 12.93
C ALA A 165 0.97 13.04 12.63
N GLU A 166 0.99 13.99 13.56
CA GLU A 166 1.75 15.24 13.42
C GLU A 166 3.26 15.00 13.33
N GLU A 167 3.79 14.08 14.13
CA GLU A 167 5.21 13.68 14.06
C GLU A 167 5.58 13.08 12.68
N GLN A 168 4.67 12.33 12.06
CA GLN A 168 4.90 11.78 10.73
C GLN A 168 4.72 12.85 9.64
N ALA A 169 3.72 13.73 9.79
CA ALA A 169 3.47 14.82 8.85
C ALA A 169 4.62 15.83 8.77
N ALA A 170 5.40 15.98 9.85
CA ALA A 170 6.59 16.83 9.86
C ALA A 170 7.73 16.31 8.97
N LYS A 171 7.67 15.05 8.51
CA LYS A 171 8.73 14.39 7.74
C LYS A 171 8.46 14.36 6.23
N VAL A 172 7.23 14.61 5.80
CA VAL A 172 6.85 14.61 4.38
C VAL A 172 6.96 15.98 3.76
N SER A 173 6.90 16.04 2.41
CA SER A 173 6.86 17.29 1.66
C SER A 173 5.64 18.15 2.04
N LYS A 174 5.74 19.46 1.88
CA LYS A 174 4.61 20.41 2.06
C LYS A 174 3.46 20.13 1.09
N ASP A 175 3.76 19.56 -0.06
CA ASP A 175 2.78 19.22 -1.11
C ASP A 175 2.16 17.83 -0.90
N CYS A 176 2.61 17.08 0.12
CA CYS A 176 2.07 15.78 0.46
C CYS A 176 0.66 15.92 1.06
N PHE A 177 -0.30 15.19 0.52
CA PHE A 177 -1.66 15.14 1.06
C PHE A 177 -1.70 14.36 2.37
N LEU A 178 -2.39 14.89 3.38
CA LEU A 178 -2.42 14.31 4.72
C LEU A 178 -3.79 13.73 5.02
N TYR A 179 -3.85 12.42 5.28
CA TYR A 179 -5.09 11.69 5.57
C TYR A 179 -5.05 11.02 6.94
N LEU A 180 -6.17 11.14 7.67
CA LEU A 180 -6.49 10.36 8.86
C LEU A 180 -7.56 9.34 8.51
N GLN A 181 -7.32 8.07 8.79
CA GLN A 181 -8.24 6.99 8.52
C GLN A 181 -8.56 6.25 9.83
N PRO A 182 -9.83 6.10 10.21
CA PRO A 182 -10.17 5.30 11.38
C PRO A 182 -9.80 3.83 11.14
N GLU A 183 -9.20 3.19 12.12
CA GLU A 183 -9.07 1.74 12.10
C GLU A 183 -10.47 1.12 12.08
N TRP A 184 -10.68 0.10 11.22
CA TRP A 184 -12.02 -0.37 10.87
C TRP A 184 -12.86 -0.84 12.07
N SER A 185 -12.27 -1.60 12.98
CA SER A 185 -13.00 -2.09 14.17
C SER A 185 -13.40 -0.97 15.13
N LYS A 186 -12.67 0.14 15.10
CA LYS A 186 -12.87 1.33 15.94
C LYS A 186 -13.59 2.48 15.22
N ARG A 187 -14.01 2.31 13.96
CA ARG A 187 -14.53 3.39 13.12
C ARG A 187 -15.65 4.20 13.76
N ASN A 188 -16.58 3.56 14.43
CA ASN A 188 -17.72 4.24 15.07
C ASN A 188 -17.30 5.17 16.23
N GLU A 189 -16.24 4.80 16.95
CA GLU A 189 -15.67 5.58 18.05
C GLU A 189 -14.72 6.67 17.54
N ILE A 190 -13.88 6.34 16.55
CA ILE A 190 -12.77 7.18 16.11
C ILE A 190 -13.18 8.20 15.05
N THR A 191 -14.13 7.86 14.15
CA THR A 191 -14.53 8.79 13.08
C THR A 191 -15.01 10.15 13.61
N PRO A 192 -15.85 10.25 14.65
CA PRO A 192 -16.23 11.54 15.20
C PRO A 192 -15.04 12.36 15.71
N LEU A 193 -14.03 11.71 16.27
CA LEU A 193 -12.81 12.38 16.76
C LEU A 193 -11.96 12.89 15.60
N ILE A 194 -11.84 12.11 14.52
CA ILE A 194 -11.15 12.55 13.30
C ILE A 194 -11.86 13.77 12.69
N VAL A 195 -13.19 13.74 12.60
CA VAL A 195 -13.98 14.87 12.07
C VAL A 195 -13.69 16.15 12.83
N GLU A 196 -13.74 16.12 14.16
CA GLU A 196 -13.45 17.29 14.98
C GLU A 196 -11.98 17.73 14.86
N TYR A 197 -11.05 16.77 14.75
CA TYR A 197 -9.64 17.06 14.55
C TYR A 197 -9.38 17.74 13.20
N VAL A 198 -9.94 17.24 12.12
CA VAL A 198 -9.81 17.81 10.76
C VAL A 198 -10.40 19.23 10.70
N LYS A 199 -11.55 19.48 11.33
CA LYS A 199 -12.15 20.82 11.42
C LYS A 199 -11.23 21.84 12.12
N GLN A 200 -10.45 21.39 13.10
CA GLN A 200 -9.48 22.23 13.83
C GLN A 200 -8.13 22.31 13.12
N ASN A 201 -7.81 21.34 12.26
CA ASN A 201 -6.55 21.21 11.55
C ASN A 201 -6.80 20.97 10.05
N PRO A 202 -7.21 21.99 9.26
CA PRO A 202 -7.74 21.85 7.90
C PRO A 202 -6.72 21.37 6.86
N ARG A 203 -5.45 21.23 7.21
CA ARG A 203 -4.44 20.55 6.36
C ARG A 203 -4.65 19.04 6.27
N TRP A 204 -5.35 18.44 7.25
CA TRP A 204 -5.72 17.05 7.26
C TRP A 204 -7.06 16.81 6.56
N MET A 205 -7.17 15.67 5.92
CA MET A 205 -8.39 15.17 5.30
C MET A 205 -8.78 13.83 5.95
N ILE A 206 -10.06 13.48 5.86
CA ILE A 206 -10.51 12.17 6.28
C ILE A 206 -10.41 11.19 5.12
N SER A 207 -9.81 10.01 5.36
CA SER A 207 -9.93 8.84 4.50
C SER A 207 -10.89 7.85 5.13
N LEU A 208 -11.78 7.29 4.33
CA LEU A 208 -12.64 6.17 4.74
C LEU A 208 -12.24 4.93 3.93
N GLN A 209 -12.59 3.74 4.44
CA GLN A 209 -12.52 2.51 3.65
C GLN A 209 -13.85 2.34 2.91
N THR A 210 -14.06 3.15 1.86
CA THR A 210 -15.35 3.28 1.16
C THR A 210 -15.80 1.96 0.55
N HIS A 211 -14.83 1.14 0.07
CA HIS A 211 -15.09 -0.20 -0.45
C HIS A 211 -15.87 -1.08 0.55
N LYS A 212 -15.58 -0.98 1.86
CA LYS A 212 -16.29 -1.74 2.91
C LYS A 212 -17.73 -1.25 3.15
N TYR A 213 -18.07 0.00 2.75
CA TYR A 213 -19.42 0.54 2.88
C TYR A 213 -20.31 0.20 1.67
N ILE A 214 -19.69 -0.01 0.52
CA ILE A 214 -20.41 -0.34 -0.73
C ILE A 214 -20.26 -1.81 -1.13
N ASP A 215 -19.65 -2.62 -0.24
CA ASP A 215 -19.52 -4.08 -0.35
C ASP A 215 -18.85 -4.54 -1.66
N ILE A 216 -17.68 -3.96 -1.95
CA ILE A 216 -16.81 -4.35 -3.06
C ILE A 216 -15.43 -4.75 -2.54
N PRO A 217 -14.65 -5.54 -3.34
CA PRO A 217 -13.28 -5.93 -2.97
C PRO A 217 -12.37 -4.76 -2.67
#